data_fe5b546b9109107f8dd31a89aa171d74
#
_entry.id   fe5b546b9109107f8dd31a89aa171d74
#
_cell.length_a   1.000
_cell.length_b   1.000
_cell.length_c   1.000
_cell.angle_alpha   90.00
_cell.angle_beta   90.00
_cell.angle_gamma   90.00
#
_symmetry.space_group_name_H-M   'P 1'
#
loop_
_entity.id
_entity.type
_entity.pdbx_description
1 polymer ?
#
loop_
_entity_poly.entity_id
_entity_poly.type
_entity_poly.pdbx_seq_one_letter_code
_entity_poly.pdbx_strand_id
1 'polypeptide(L)'
;MIRITQLKLSVNHTEVQLHKKIARTLKCPEGSFSYEIIRQSLDARHKEDKKFVYTVDVVVPNEKQILKKVHNKNIMSTEKKKYQFPKPGSTRLVHPPVIVGSGPAGLFCAWYLAKAGYRPLVLERGEQASRRKETVDHFWKNGVLNPDSNVQFGEGGAGTFSDGKLNTLVKDPNGRNHEVLKRFVQAGAPQEIVYQQKPHLGTDVLIGIVETLRHQIEEMGGSFRFEAKMTDLLFEEGHLKEVEVNDQEKIPAEVCVLALGHSARDTFEMLNRRGVYMEPKPFAVGLRVEHPQSMINMDLYGEEENEFLGAASYKVTHTCENGRGVYSFCMCPGGYVVNASSEPGRLAVNGMSYQARDSKNANSALIVTVSPSDFPDDTPLGGIAFQRDLERKAWELGEGRIPVQLFGDFRKNQASTDFGEVTPQMKGGFVLSNVRSILPKAVGDSIEEGMLAFGRKLSGFDREDALLSGIESRTSSPVRIVRSKEGLSNIEGIYPCGEGAGYAGGITSAAMDGIKVAEFICEKFRNF
;
A
#
# COMPACT_ATOMS: atom_id res chain seq x y z
N MET A 1 -13.22 27.73 -14.40
CA MET A 1 -13.85 27.13 -13.20
C MET A 1 -13.41 27.88 -11.94
N ILE A 2 -14.23 27.87 -10.91
CA ILE A 2 -13.92 28.47 -9.62
C ILE A 2 -13.64 27.36 -8.61
N ARG A 3 -12.50 27.37 -7.93
CA ARG A 3 -12.21 26.50 -6.80
C ARG A 3 -12.59 27.20 -5.50
N ILE A 4 -13.36 26.48 -4.68
CA ILE A 4 -13.69 26.91 -3.32
C ILE A 4 -13.02 25.93 -2.36
N THR A 5 -12.23 26.44 -1.44
CA THR A 5 -11.58 25.67 -0.37
C THR A 5 -12.22 25.99 0.98
N GLN A 6 -11.98 25.15 2.00
CA GLN A 6 -12.43 25.37 3.38
C GLN A 6 -13.96 25.51 3.54
N LEU A 7 -14.76 24.84 2.69
CA LEU A 7 -16.20 24.73 2.90
C LEU A 7 -16.46 23.75 4.04
N LYS A 8 -16.91 24.25 5.19
CA LYS A 8 -17.17 23.45 6.39
C LYS A 8 -18.67 23.18 6.54
N LEU A 9 -19.03 21.90 6.73
CA LEU A 9 -20.40 21.45 7.06
C LEU A 9 -20.34 20.47 8.23
N SER A 10 -21.45 20.33 8.97
CA SER A 10 -21.58 19.29 10.00
C SER A 10 -21.41 17.89 9.38
N VAL A 11 -20.96 16.92 10.17
CA VAL A 11 -20.74 15.54 9.67
C VAL A 11 -22.03 14.85 9.19
N ASN A 12 -23.19 15.24 9.70
CA ASN A 12 -24.51 14.74 9.33
C ASN A 12 -25.22 15.55 8.22
N HIS A 13 -24.48 16.43 7.49
CA HIS A 13 -25.09 17.23 6.42
C HIS A 13 -25.50 16.37 5.23
N THR A 14 -26.48 16.88 4.48
CA THR A 14 -26.92 16.29 3.20
C THR A 14 -26.23 16.93 2.01
N GLU A 15 -26.28 16.27 0.83
CA GLU A 15 -25.79 16.84 -0.42
C GLU A 15 -26.47 18.16 -0.78
N VAL A 16 -27.77 18.28 -0.50
CA VAL A 16 -28.54 19.53 -0.70
C VAL A 16 -27.96 20.67 0.15
N GLN A 17 -27.52 20.39 1.36
CA GLN A 17 -26.88 21.41 2.22
C GLN A 17 -25.52 21.84 1.70
N LEU A 18 -24.72 20.91 1.13
CA LEU A 18 -23.47 21.25 0.45
C LEU A 18 -23.73 22.14 -0.77
N HIS A 19 -24.69 21.77 -1.62
CA HIS A 19 -25.09 22.56 -2.78
C HIS A 19 -25.52 23.98 -2.41
N LYS A 20 -26.40 24.13 -1.40
CA LYS A 20 -26.83 25.43 -0.85
C LYS A 20 -25.67 26.24 -0.29
N LYS A 21 -24.72 25.59 0.37
CA LYS A 21 -23.52 26.25 0.91
C LYS A 21 -22.64 26.81 -0.22
N ILE A 22 -22.48 26.09 -1.31
CA ILE A 22 -21.76 26.55 -2.52
C ILE A 22 -22.45 27.77 -3.11
N ALA A 23 -23.77 27.70 -3.35
CA ALA A 23 -24.57 28.80 -3.88
C ALA A 23 -24.42 30.09 -3.07
N ARG A 24 -24.58 29.99 -1.74
CA ARG A 24 -24.39 31.12 -0.81
C ARG A 24 -22.98 31.68 -0.84
N THR A 25 -21.97 30.80 -0.91
CA THR A 25 -20.55 31.19 -0.93
C THR A 25 -20.19 31.96 -2.20
N LEU A 26 -20.74 31.58 -3.35
CA LEU A 26 -20.55 32.25 -4.64
C LEU A 26 -21.55 33.39 -4.89
N LYS A 27 -22.55 33.56 -4.02
CA LYS A 27 -23.65 34.53 -4.18
C LYS A 27 -24.37 34.37 -5.54
N CYS A 28 -24.65 33.13 -5.93
CA CYS A 28 -25.34 32.78 -7.17
C CYS A 28 -26.58 31.90 -6.91
N PRO A 29 -27.53 31.81 -7.86
CA PRO A 29 -28.70 30.94 -7.73
C PRO A 29 -28.31 29.46 -7.64
N GLU A 30 -29.06 28.66 -6.85
CA GLU A 30 -28.79 27.22 -6.66
C GLU A 30 -28.79 26.41 -7.96
N GLY A 31 -29.60 26.75 -8.96
CA GLY A 31 -29.68 26.05 -10.27
C GLY A 31 -28.69 26.55 -11.32
N SER A 32 -27.79 27.50 -11.02
CA SER A 32 -26.94 28.15 -12.01
C SER A 32 -25.55 27.57 -12.17
N PHE A 33 -25.22 26.48 -11.49
CA PHE A 33 -23.87 25.90 -11.51
C PHE A 33 -23.91 24.38 -11.38
N SER A 34 -22.82 23.74 -11.81
CA SER A 34 -22.47 22.37 -11.45
C SER A 34 -21.14 22.37 -10.67
N TYR A 35 -20.90 21.34 -9.88
CA TYR A 35 -19.68 21.23 -9.09
C TYR A 35 -19.14 19.80 -9.05
N GLU A 36 -17.86 19.69 -8.80
CA GLU A 36 -17.14 18.44 -8.54
C GLU A 36 -16.44 18.56 -7.19
N ILE A 37 -16.57 17.54 -6.34
CA ILE A 37 -15.83 17.48 -5.07
C ILE A 37 -14.41 17.05 -5.41
N ILE A 38 -13.44 17.89 -5.03
CA ILE A 38 -12.00 17.63 -5.26
C ILE A 38 -11.37 17.02 -4.01
N ARG A 39 -11.88 17.41 -2.84
CA ARG A 39 -11.38 16.88 -1.57
C ARG A 39 -12.44 16.99 -0.48
N GLN A 40 -12.54 15.93 0.32
CA GLN A 40 -13.26 15.89 1.58
C GLN A 40 -12.30 15.46 2.68
N SER A 41 -12.24 16.21 3.78
CA SER A 41 -11.45 15.86 4.96
C SER A 41 -12.28 16.07 6.22
N LEU A 42 -11.99 15.30 7.26
CA LEU A 42 -12.61 15.44 8.57
C LEU A 42 -11.79 16.41 9.43
N ASP A 43 -12.47 17.39 10.02
CA ASP A 43 -11.96 18.24 11.10
C ASP A 43 -12.63 17.85 12.41
N ALA A 44 -11.96 17.00 13.19
CA ALA A 44 -12.43 16.49 14.50
C ALA A 44 -11.62 17.05 15.67
N ARG A 45 -10.91 18.17 15.51
CA ARG A 45 -10.13 18.84 16.58
C ARG A 45 -11.02 19.29 17.74
N HIS A 46 -12.29 19.58 17.47
CA HIS A 46 -13.33 19.85 18.45
C HIS A 46 -14.30 18.69 18.44
N LYS A 47 -14.21 17.82 19.48
CA LYS A 47 -15.01 16.58 19.55
C LYS A 47 -16.51 16.83 19.54
N GLU A 48 -16.97 17.96 20.08
CA GLU A 48 -18.39 18.36 20.11
C GLU A 48 -18.87 19.00 18.79
N ASP A 49 -17.96 19.46 17.92
CA ASP A 49 -18.29 20.16 16.68
C ASP A 49 -17.47 19.65 15.50
N LYS A 50 -17.62 18.35 15.22
CA LYS A 50 -16.94 17.70 14.10
C LYS A 50 -17.52 18.16 12.76
N LYS A 51 -16.64 18.44 11.78
CA LYS A 51 -17.04 18.95 10.46
C LYS A 51 -16.32 18.25 9.32
N PHE A 52 -17.03 18.03 8.23
CA PHE A 52 -16.38 17.80 6.95
C PHE A 52 -15.95 19.13 6.33
N VAL A 53 -14.75 19.13 5.78
CA VAL A 53 -14.14 20.27 5.10
C VAL A 53 -13.93 19.92 3.64
N TYR A 54 -14.60 20.64 2.75
CA TYR A 54 -14.60 20.39 1.32
C TYR A 54 -13.69 21.36 0.57
N THR A 55 -13.11 20.85 -0.52
CA THR A 55 -12.65 21.63 -1.68
C THR A 55 -13.48 21.21 -2.86
N VAL A 56 -14.09 22.16 -3.56
CA VAL A 56 -14.92 21.91 -4.74
C VAL A 56 -14.49 22.78 -5.90
N ASP A 57 -14.59 22.24 -7.12
CA ASP A 57 -14.45 22.99 -8.36
C ASP A 57 -15.84 23.21 -8.96
N VAL A 58 -16.17 24.47 -9.23
CA VAL A 58 -17.50 24.90 -9.64
C VAL A 58 -17.42 25.46 -11.07
N VAL A 59 -18.31 24.95 -11.94
CA VAL A 59 -18.54 25.51 -13.26
C VAL A 59 -19.77 26.39 -13.20
N VAL A 60 -19.59 27.67 -13.46
CA VAL A 60 -20.65 28.68 -13.34
C VAL A 60 -20.56 29.67 -14.51
N PRO A 61 -21.69 30.17 -15.03
CA PRO A 61 -21.71 31.30 -15.96
C PRO A 61 -21.11 32.55 -15.30
N ASN A 62 -20.48 33.42 -16.10
CA ASN A 62 -19.94 34.71 -15.63
C ASN A 62 -18.88 34.61 -14.51
N GLU A 63 -18.03 33.59 -14.56
CA GLU A 63 -16.95 33.32 -13.59
C GLU A 63 -16.18 34.59 -13.18
N LYS A 64 -15.75 35.39 -14.17
CA LYS A 64 -14.99 36.63 -13.93
C LYS A 64 -15.78 37.66 -13.09
N GLN A 65 -17.10 37.75 -13.27
CA GLN A 65 -17.95 38.66 -12.50
C GLN A 65 -18.13 38.18 -11.07
N ILE A 66 -18.29 36.86 -10.86
CA ILE A 66 -18.40 36.27 -9.53
C ILE A 66 -17.10 36.48 -8.76
N LEU A 67 -15.95 36.19 -9.35
CA LEU A 67 -14.64 36.38 -8.72
C LEU A 67 -14.39 37.85 -8.32
N LYS A 68 -14.90 38.82 -9.08
CA LYS A 68 -14.83 40.26 -8.72
C LYS A 68 -15.76 40.64 -7.57
N LYS A 69 -16.90 39.92 -7.41
CA LYS A 69 -17.89 40.24 -6.35
C LYS A 69 -17.60 39.53 -5.03
N VAL A 70 -16.88 38.42 -5.06
CA VAL A 70 -16.64 37.58 -3.89
C VAL A 70 -15.20 37.76 -3.44
N HIS A 71 -14.99 38.69 -2.51
CA HIS A 71 -13.66 38.93 -1.91
C HIS A 71 -13.41 37.89 -0.80
N ASN A 72 -12.94 36.68 -1.19
CA ASN A 72 -12.63 35.59 -0.25
C ASN A 72 -11.38 34.85 -0.71
N LYS A 73 -10.35 34.78 0.16
CA LYS A 73 -9.08 34.11 -0.11
C LYS A 73 -9.21 32.60 -0.39
N ASN A 74 -10.33 31.99 -0.02
CA ASN A 74 -10.62 30.58 -0.26
C ASN A 74 -11.30 30.33 -1.61
N ILE A 75 -11.48 31.37 -2.43
CA ILE A 75 -12.13 31.32 -3.75
C ILE A 75 -11.14 31.81 -4.79
N MET A 76 -10.83 30.96 -5.78
CA MET A 76 -9.85 31.27 -6.81
C MET A 76 -10.24 30.67 -8.16
N SER A 77 -9.73 31.26 -9.24
CA SER A 77 -9.82 30.64 -10.56
C SER A 77 -8.96 29.37 -10.61
N THR A 78 -9.43 28.35 -11.30
CA THR A 78 -8.70 27.08 -11.47
C THR A 78 -8.95 26.49 -12.84
N GLU A 79 -8.02 25.66 -13.29
CA GLU A 79 -8.14 24.87 -14.52
C GLU A 79 -7.96 23.39 -14.22
N LYS A 80 -8.76 22.54 -14.87
CA LYS A 80 -8.65 21.09 -14.71
C LYS A 80 -7.50 20.58 -15.56
N LYS A 81 -6.40 20.19 -14.93
CA LYS A 81 -5.31 19.49 -15.60
C LYS A 81 -5.77 18.08 -15.93
N LYS A 82 -5.62 17.68 -17.19
CA LYS A 82 -5.89 16.30 -17.64
C LYS A 82 -4.56 15.58 -17.78
N TYR A 83 -4.48 14.38 -17.22
CA TYR A 83 -3.37 13.49 -17.49
C TYR A 83 -3.33 13.15 -19.00
N GLN A 84 -2.12 13.11 -19.56
CA GLN A 84 -1.88 12.75 -20.94
C GLN A 84 -0.79 11.68 -20.99
N PHE A 85 -1.14 10.52 -21.54
CA PHE A 85 -0.17 9.47 -21.82
C PHE A 85 0.64 9.87 -23.06
N PRO A 86 1.96 9.61 -23.12
CA PRO A 86 2.80 10.03 -24.23
C PRO A 86 2.43 9.35 -25.55
N LYS A 87 2.88 9.92 -26.65
CA LYS A 87 2.78 9.31 -27.97
C LYS A 87 3.86 8.24 -28.13
N PRO A 88 3.59 7.15 -28.90
CA PRO A 88 4.57 6.13 -29.19
C PRO A 88 5.83 6.68 -29.85
N GLY A 89 6.99 6.15 -29.44
CA GLY A 89 8.29 6.40 -30.06
C GLY A 89 8.46 5.71 -31.40
N SER A 90 9.68 5.63 -31.89
CA SER A 90 9.99 5.11 -33.24
C SER A 90 10.69 3.76 -33.26
N THR A 91 11.30 3.33 -32.15
CA THR A 91 12.02 2.04 -32.08
C THR A 91 11.04 0.88 -32.19
N ARG A 92 11.28 -0.05 -33.10
CA ARG A 92 10.40 -1.22 -33.29
C ARG A 92 10.61 -2.22 -32.15
N LEU A 93 9.50 -2.73 -31.57
CA LEU A 93 9.48 -3.95 -30.78
C LEU A 93 9.18 -5.16 -31.67
N VAL A 94 9.88 -6.26 -31.46
CA VAL A 94 9.61 -7.54 -32.12
C VAL A 94 8.68 -8.40 -31.27
N HIS A 95 8.86 -8.35 -29.96
CA HIS A 95 8.07 -9.13 -28.99
C HIS A 95 7.25 -8.22 -28.06
N PRO A 96 6.09 -8.69 -27.58
CA PRO A 96 5.33 -7.99 -26.54
C PRO A 96 6.18 -7.72 -25.28
N PRO A 97 6.02 -6.57 -24.61
CA PRO A 97 6.64 -6.33 -23.33
C PRO A 97 6.20 -7.37 -22.29
N VAL A 98 7.17 -7.96 -21.58
CA VAL A 98 6.91 -8.87 -20.47
C VAL A 98 6.87 -8.07 -19.16
N ILE A 99 5.84 -8.28 -18.34
CA ILE A 99 5.67 -7.64 -17.03
C ILE A 99 5.66 -8.74 -15.98
N VAL A 100 6.61 -8.69 -15.04
CA VAL A 100 6.73 -9.69 -13.99
C VAL A 100 6.11 -9.17 -12.71
N GLY A 101 5.01 -9.78 -12.31
CA GLY A 101 4.19 -9.43 -11.16
C GLY A 101 2.91 -8.68 -11.54
N SER A 102 1.78 -9.11 -10.98
CA SER A 102 0.44 -8.54 -11.18
C SER A 102 -0.05 -7.73 -9.97
N GLY A 103 0.87 -7.19 -9.17
CA GLY A 103 0.57 -6.19 -8.15
C GLY A 103 0.21 -4.84 -8.78
N PRO A 104 -0.09 -3.78 -7.97
CA PRO A 104 -0.52 -2.49 -8.50
C PRO A 104 0.42 -1.90 -9.55
N ALA A 105 1.73 -2.06 -9.39
CA ALA A 105 2.71 -1.56 -10.37
C ALA A 105 2.58 -2.28 -11.72
N GLY A 106 2.54 -3.62 -11.71
CA GLY A 106 2.41 -4.42 -12.93
C GLY A 106 1.07 -4.24 -13.61
N LEU A 107 -0.04 -4.26 -12.87
CA LEU A 107 -1.39 -4.04 -13.42
C LEU A 107 -1.52 -2.69 -14.12
N PHE A 108 -1.07 -1.61 -13.49
CA PHE A 108 -1.16 -0.28 -14.09
C PHE A 108 -0.19 -0.08 -15.26
N CYS A 109 1.01 -0.67 -15.20
CA CYS A 109 1.91 -0.71 -16.34
C CYS A 109 1.27 -1.46 -17.53
N ALA A 110 0.74 -2.66 -17.29
CA ALA A 110 0.05 -3.47 -18.29
C ALA A 110 -1.17 -2.75 -18.89
N TRP A 111 -1.99 -2.12 -18.03
CA TRP A 111 -3.20 -1.41 -18.49
C TRP A 111 -2.88 -0.28 -19.45
N TYR A 112 -1.87 0.54 -19.16
CA TYR A 112 -1.49 1.66 -20.02
C TYR A 112 -0.79 1.21 -21.30
N LEU A 113 0.05 0.17 -21.23
CA LEU A 113 0.67 -0.43 -22.41
C LEU A 113 -0.37 -1.11 -23.31
N ALA A 114 -1.31 -1.88 -22.74
CA ALA A 114 -2.38 -2.52 -23.50
C ALA A 114 -3.25 -1.46 -24.21
N LYS A 115 -3.68 -0.42 -23.49
CA LYS A 115 -4.43 0.70 -24.05
C LYS A 115 -3.69 1.41 -25.19
N ALA A 116 -2.36 1.48 -25.13
CA ALA A 116 -1.53 2.06 -26.17
C ALA A 116 -1.18 1.06 -27.30
N GLY A 117 -1.68 -0.18 -27.27
CA GLY A 117 -1.54 -1.18 -28.33
C GLY A 117 -0.27 -2.05 -28.26
N TYR A 118 0.41 -2.13 -27.09
CA TYR A 118 1.64 -2.93 -26.93
C TYR A 118 1.41 -4.41 -26.62
N ARG A 119 0.19 -4.85 -26.34
CA ARG A 119 -0.19 -6.24 -26.06
C ARG A 119 0.68 -6.91 -24.99
N PRO A 120 0.86 -6.35 -23.78
CA PRO A 120 1.80 -6.86 -22.78
C PRO A 120 1.45 -8.28 -22.33
N LEU A 121 2.47 -9.08 -22.01
CA LEU A 121 2.34 -10.36 -21.31
C LEU A 121 2.66 -10.16 -19.83
N VAL A 122 1.71 -10.41 -18.95
CA VAL A 122 1.89 -10.37 -17.50
C VAL A 122 2.15 -11.77 -16.96
N LEU A 123 3.28 -11.95 -16.26
CA LEU A 123 3.64 -13.18 -15.55
C LEU A 123 3.39 -12.99 -14.07
N GLU A 124 2.55 -13.81 -13.47
CA GLU A 124 2.28 -13.84 -12.04
C GLU A 124 2.63 -15.22 -11.47
N ARG A 125 3.46 -15.25 -10.41
CA ARG A 125 3.90 -16.50 -9.80
C ARG A 125 2.80 -17.24 -9.06
N GLY A 126 1.84 -16.49 -8.50
CA GLY A 126 0.73 -17.04 -7.75
C GLY A 126 -0.54 -17.21 -8.58
N GLU A 127 -1.62 -17.48 -7.86
CA GLU A 127 -2.94 -17.77 -8.42
C GLU A 127 -3.73 -16.50 -8.74
N GLN A 128 -4.81 -16.66 -9.52
CA GLN A 128 -5.83 -15.62 -9.74
C GLN A 128 -6.49 -15.22 -8.42
N ALA A 129 -6.98 -14.00 -8.32
CA ALA A 129 -7.41 -13.38 -7.06
C ALA A 129 -8.45 -14.19 -6.28
N SER A 130 -9.47 -14.73 -6.93
CA SER A 130 -10.50 -15.56 -6.27
C SER A 130 -9.93 -16.87 -5.72
N ARG A 131 -9.12 -17.60 -6.51
CA ARG A 131 -8.48 -18.85 -6.06
C ARG A 131 -7.42 -18.59 -4.99
N ARG A 132 -6.64 -17.53 -5.14
CA ARG A 132 -5.68 -17.08 -4.13
C ARG A 132 -6.36 -16.82 -2.78
N LYS A 133 -7.58 -16.24 -2.79
CA LYS A 133 -8.35 -16.03 -1.56
C LYS A 133 -8.63 -17.35 -0.85
N GLU A 134 -9.04 -18.38 -1.56
CA GLU A 134 -9.27 -19.73 -1.00
C GLU A 134 -7.99 -20.31 -0.42
N THR A 135 -6.87 -20.19 -1.12
CA THR A 135 -5.54 -20.64 -0.67
C THR A 135 -5.10 -19.91 0.60
N VAL A 136 -5.31 -18.60 0.68
CA VAL A 136 -4.98 -17.79 1.87
C VAL A 136 -5.90 -18.13 3.04
N ASP A 137 -7.20 -18.26 2.83
CA ASP A 137 -8.15 -18.66 3.87
C ASP A 137 -7.82 -20.07 4.42
N HIS A 138 -7.41 -20.99 3.53
CA HIS A 138 -6.94 -22.32 3.93
C HIS A 138 -5.67 -22.25 4.78
N PHE A 139 -4.70 -21.43 4.37
CA PHE A 139 -3.47 -21.20 5.14
C PHE A 139 -3.79 -20.67 6.54
N TRP A 140 -4.64 -19.66 6.66
CA TRP A 140 -4.99 -19.10 7.96
C TRP A 140 -5.72 -20.08 8.87
N LYS A 141 -6.48 -21.03 8.29
CA LYS A 141 -7.23 -22.04 9.04
C LYS A 141 -6.35 -23.23 9.46
N ASN A 142 -5.47 -23.69 8.60
CA ASN A 142 -4.77 -24.98 8.74
C ASN A 142 -3.25 -24.85 8.87
N GLY A 143 -2.67 -23.64 8.70
CA GLY A 143 -1.23 -23.41 8.77
C GLY A 143 -0.43 -23.92 7.56
N VAL A 144 -1.08 -24.40 6.50
CA VAL A 144 -0.42 -24.94 5.30
C VAL A 144 -0.12 -23.82 4.32
N LEU A 145 1.14 -23.39 4.26
CA LEU A 145 1.61 -22.31 3.39
C LEU A 145 1.83 -22.79 1.95
N ASN A 146 1.26 -22.08 0.97
CA ASN A 146 1.70 -22.15 -0.42
C ASN A 146 2.77 -21.05 -0.65
N PRO A 147 4.04 -21.39 -0.91
CA PRO A 147 5.11 -20.39 -1.04
C PRO A 147 4.99 -19.50 -2.30
N ASP A 148 4.28 -19.94 -3.32
CA ASP A 148 4.10 -19.19 -4.56
C ASP A 148 2.73 -18.48 -4.66
N SER A 149 1.73 -18.83 -3.80
CA SER A 149 0.43 -18.15 -3.74
C SER A 149 0.00 -17.95 -2.28
N ASN A 150 0.04 -16.71 -1.77
CA ASN A 150 -0.19 -16.38 -0.35
C ASN A 150 -0.55 -14.90 -0.18
N VAL A 151 -0.42 -14.33 1.03
CA VAL A 151 -0.69 -12.91 1.30
C VAL A 151 0.24 -11.97 0.52
N GLN A 152 1.44 -12.41 0.12
CA GLN A 152 2.42 -11.60 -0.60
C GLN A 152 2.36 -11.78 -2.12
N PHE A 153 2.09 -12.99 -2.58
CA PHE A 153 2.12 -13.40 -3.99
C PHE A 153 0.75 -13.80 -4.50
N GLY A 154 0.52 -13.56 -5.78
CA GLY A 154 -0.71 -13.78 -6.51
C GLY A 154 -1.33 -12.49 -7.03
N GLU A 155 -2.36 -12.62 -7.83
CA GLU A 155 -3.02 -11.50 -8.52
C GLU A 155 -3.40 -10.37 -7.55
N GLY A 156 -3.02 -9.13 -7.92
CA GLY A 156 -3.20 -7.92 -7.11
C GLY A 156 -2.07 -7.67 -6.09
N GLY A 157 -1.13 -8.61 -5.92
CA GLY A 157 0.00 -8.49 -5.01
C GLY A 157 -0.38 -8.40 -3.53
N ALA A 158 0.54 -7.99 -2.67
CA ALA A 158 0.32 -7.88 -1.21
C ALA A 158 -0.78 -6.86 -0.84
N GLY A 159 -1.05 -5.89 -1.71
CA GLY A 159 -2.10 -4.87 -1.49
C GLY A 159 -3.50 -5.45 -1.36
N THR A 160 -3.80 -6.58 -1.99
CA THR A 160 -5.12 -7.24 -1.95
C THR A 160 -5.52 -7.68 -0.55
N PHE A 161 -4.57 -8.15 0.27
CA PHE A 161 -4.80 -8.58 1.65
C PHE A 161 -4.27 -7.54 2.66
N SER A 162 -4.63 -6.27 2.49
CA SER A 162 -4.23 -5.17 3.35
C SER A 162 -5.44 -4.32 3.78
N ASP A 163 -5.21 -3.20 4.48
CA ASP A 163 -6.27 -2.20 4.71
C ASP A 163 -6.65 -1.43 3.42
N GLY A 164 -5.92 -1.62 2.34
CA GLY A 164 -6.23 -1.02 1.04
C GLY A 164 -6.19 0.51 1.02
N LYS A 165 -5.32 1.13 1.80
CA LYS A 165 -5.14 2.59 1.79
C LYS A 165 -4.68 3.08 0.43
N LEU A 166 -5.36 4.10 -0.09
CA LEU A 166 -5.07 4.69 -1.40
C LEU A 166 -4.40 6.07 -1.30
N ASN A 167 -4.23 6.62 -0.10
CA ASN A 167 -3.53 7.88 0.06
C ASN A 167 -2.01 7.71 -0.12
N THR A 168 -1.38 8.70 -0.77
CA THR A 168 0.06 8.74 -0.98
C THR A 168 0.60 10.13 -0.67
N LEU A 169 1.87 10.20 -0.23
CA LEU A 169 2.61 11.45 -0.05
C LEU A 169 3.50 11.79 -1.26
N VAL A 170 3.50 10.94 -2.28
CA VAL A 170 4.26 11.18 -3.50
C VAL A 170 3.70 12.40 -4.23
N LYS A 171 4.57 13.38 -4.52
CA LYS A 171 4.21 14.55 -5.31
C LYS A 171 3.91 14.12 -6.74
N ASP A 172 2.77 14.54 -7.26
CA ASP A 172 2.27 14.15 -8.58
C ASP A 172 1.94 15.38 -9.45
N PRO A 173 2.93 15.98 -10.09
CA PRO A 173 2.70 17.12 -10.98
C PRO A 173 1.96 16.75 -12.27
N ASN A 174 1.96 15.45 -12.64
CA ASN A 174 1.43 14.95 -13.91
C ASN A 174 -0.01 14.42 -13.80
N GLY A 175 -0.55 14.19 -12.59
CA GLY A 175 -1.92 13.73 -12.39
C GLY A 175 -2.10 12.21 -12.44
N ARG A 176 -1.02 11.42 -12.29
CA ARG A 176 -1.08 9.94 -12.27
C ARG A 176 -1.90 9.40 -11.09
N ASN A 177 -1.82 10.08 -9.92
CA ASN A 177 -2.63 9.69 -8.76
C ASN A 177 -4.13 9.72 -9.07
N HIS A 178 -4.60 10.82 -9.67
CA HIS A 178 -6.01 10.94 -10.06
C HIS A 178 -6.40 9.87 -11.09
N GLU A 179 -5.52 9.56 -12.05
CA GLU A 179 -5.77 8.47 -13.02
C GLU A 179 -5.85 7.11 -12.33
N VAL A 180 -5.00 6.81 -11.33
CA VAL A 180 -5.09 5.56 -10.56
C VAL A 180 -6.46 5.43 -9.89
N LEU A 181 -6.90 6.45 -9.14
CA LEU A 181 -8.19 6.44 -8.46
C LEU A 181 -9.37 6.31 -9.45
N LYS A 182 -9.28 7.02 -10.58
CA LYS A 182 -10.27 6.93 -11.65
C LYS A 182 -10.36 5.51 -12.25
N ARG A 183 -9.23 4.81 -12.45
CA ARG A 183 -9.24 3.43 -12.92
C ARG A 183 -9.87 2.50 -11.91
N PHE A 184 -9.59 2.66 -10.62
CA PHE A 184 -10.26 1.89 -9.58
C PHE A 184 -11.78 2.11 -9.58
N VAL A 185 -12.26 3.36 -9.72
CA VAL A 185 -13.70 3.64 -9.85
C VAL A 185 -14.29 2.96 -11.09
N GLN A 186 -13.61 3.03 -12.24
CA GLN A 186 -14.05 2.34 -13.46
C GLN A 186 -14.03 0.82 -13.37
N ALA A 187 -13.24 0.28 -12.42
CA ALA A 187 -13.20 -1.14 -12.10
C ALA A 187 -14.17 -1.54 -10.97
N GLY A 188 -15.03 -0.63 -10.51
CA GLY A 188 -16.08 -0.93 -9.53
C GLY A 188 -15.85 -0.38 -8.12
N ALA A 189 -14.80 0.41 -7.88
CA ALA A 189 -14.62 1.07 -6.60
C ALA A 189 -15.66 2.19 -6.38
N PRO A 190 -16.01 2.49 -5.11
CA PRO A 190 -16.86 3.61 -4.77
C PRO A 190 -16.31 4.95 -5.30
N GLN A 191 -17.20 5.83 -5.80
CA GLN A 191 -16.81 7.13 -6.38
C GLN A 191 -16.09 8.03 -5.37
N GLU A 192 -16.37 7.87 -4.09
CA GLU A 192 -15.86 8.69 -3.00
C GLU A 192 -14.35 8.60 -2.83
N ILE A 193 -13.72 7.50 -3.26
CA ILE A 193 -12.26 7.36 -3.17
C ILE A 193 -11.50 8.45 -3.91
N VAL A 194 -12.12 9.08 -4.92
CA VAL A 194 -11.47 10.12 -5.74
C VAL A 194 -11.27 11.41 -4.94
N TYR A 195 -12.13 11.69 -3.96
CA TYR A 195 -12.09 12.95 -3.21
C TYR A 195 -11.87 12.79 -1.70
N GLN A 196 -12.06 11.61 -1.12
CA GLN A 196 -11.77 11.39 0.30
C GLN A 196 -10.28 11.57 0.59
N GLN A 197 -9.95 12.21 1.72
CA GLN A 197 -8.57 12.41 2.13
C GLN A 197 -7.86 11.11 2.55
N LYS A 198 -8.61 10.16 3.08
CA LYS A 198 -8.12 8.85 3.53
C LYS A 198 -8.94 7.73 2.87
N PRO A 199 -8.91 7.62 1.53
CA PRO A 199 -9.68 6.59 0.83
C PRO A 199 -9.07 5.21 1.09
N HIS A 200 -9.94 4.21 1.18
CA HIS A 200 -9.53 2.82 1.28
C HIS A 200 -10.45 1.90 0.49
N LEU A 201 -9.95 0.74 0.16
CA LEU A 201 -10.68 -0.36 -0.47
C LEU A 201 -10.38 -1.63 0.32
N GLY A 202 -11.36 -2.18 1.02
CA GLY A 202 -11.20 -3.43 1.76
C GLY A 202 -10.82 -4.61 0.88
N THR A 203 -10.24 -5.64 1.48
CA THR A 203 -9.84 -6.87 0.77
C THR A 203 -10.99 -7.48 -0.05
N ASP A 204 -12.20 -7.46 0.49
CA ASP A 204 -13.43 -7.94 -0.14
C ASP A 204 -13.80 -7.20 -1.43
N VAL A 205 -13.48 -5.91 -1.52
CA VAL A 205 -13.73 -5.07 -2.70
C VAL A 205 -12.56 -5.14 -3.69
N LEU A 206 -11.32 -5.17 -3.19
CA LEU A 206 -10.12 -5.17 -4.03
C LEU A 206 -10.02 -6.39 -4.95
N ILE A 207 -10.47 -7.57 -4.51
CA ILE A 207 -10.46 -8.79 -5.32
C ILE A 207 -11.21 -8.56 -6.63
N GLY A 208 -12.45 -8.10 -6.59
CA GLY A 208 -13.26 -7.84 -7.80
C GLY A 208 -12.68 -6.72 -8.68
N ILE A 209 -12.08 -5.69 -8.08
CA ILE A 209 -11.43 -4.60 -8.82
C ILE A 209 -10.23 -5.12 -9.61
N VAL A 210 -9.39 -5.95 -8.99
CA VAL A 210 -8.19 -6.51 -9.62
C VAL A 210 -8.57 -7.41 -10.80
N GLU A 211 -9.56 -8.28 -10.63
CA GLU A 211 -10.09 -9.13 -11.71
C GLU A 211 -10.68 -8.30 -12.86
N THR A 212 -11.41 -7.23 -12.55
CA THR A 212 -11.95 -6.31 -13.57
C THR A 212 -10.82 -5.62 -14.35
N LEU A 213 -9.76 -5.16 -13.67
CA LEU A 213 -8.60 -4.56 -14.35
C LEU A 213 -7.90 -5.56 -15.26
N ARG A 214 -7.76 -6.83 -14.84
CA ARG A 214 -7.22 -7.89 -15.70
C ARG A 214 -8.06 -8.08 -16.95
N HIS A 215 -9.38 -8.25 -16.83
CA HIS A 215 -10.26 -8.42 -17.98
C HIS A 215 -10.17 -7.23 -18.96
N GLN A 216 -10.10 -5.99 -18.44
CA GLN A 216 -9.89 -4.82 -19.30
C GLN A 216 -8.57 -4.88 -20.07
N ILE A 217 -7.48 -5.35 -19.44
CA ILE A 217 -6.17 -5.53 -20.09
C ILE A 217 -6.27 -6.60 -21.19
N GLU A 218 -6.94 -7.72 -20.90
CA GLU A 218 -7.15 -8.81 -21.86
C GLU A 218 -8.00 -8.36 -23.06
N GLU A 219 -9.08 -7.62 -22.83
CA GLU A 219 -9.91 -7.02 -23.88
C GLU A 219 -9.13 -6.06 -24.79
N MET A 220 -8.11 -5.37 -24.25
CA MET A 220 -7.21 -4.50 -25.01
C MET A 220 -6.05 -5.25 -25.67
N GLY A 221 -6.02 -6.60 -25.62
CA GLY A 221 -5.04 -7.45 -26.28
C GLY A 221 -3.82 -7.78 -25.44
N GLY A 222 -3.79 -7.47 -24.14
CA GLY A 222 -2.82 -8.00 -23.19
C GLY A 222 -3.14 -9.45 -22.81
N SER A 223 -2.23 -10.11 -22.12
CA SER A 223 -2.42 -11.49 -21.67
C SER A 223 -1.80 -11.72 -20.28
N PHE A 224 -2.34 -12.70 -19.55
CA PHE A 224 -1.87 -13.09 -18.24
C PHE A 224 -1.52 -14.58 -18.20
N ARG A 225 -0.44 -14.88 -17.47
CA ARG A 225 -0.07 -16.24 -17.11
C ARG A 225 0.11 -16.29 -15.59
N PHE A 226 -0.71 -17.10 -14.95
CA PHE A 226 -0.65 -17.39 -13.51
C PHE A 226 0.16 -18.65 -13.26
N GLU A 227 0.62 -18.84 -12.01
CA GLU A 227 1.51 -19.93 -11.62
C GLU A 227 2.77 -19.96 -12.53
N ALA A 228 3.20 -18.77 -12.96
CA ALA A 228 4.27 -18.50 -13.91
C ALA A 228 5.35 -17.62 -13.25
N LYS A 229 6.25 -18.27 -12.53
CA LYS A 229 7.35 -17.61 -11.83
C LYS A 229 8.51 -17.34 -12.77
N MET A 230 8.96 -16.08 -12.87
CA MET A 230 10.23 -15.77 -13.53
C MET A 230 11.37 -16.34 -12.70
N THR A 231 12.13 -17.26 -13.29
CA THR A 231 13.23 -17.97 -12.62
C THR A 231 14.59 -17.51 -13.09
N ASP A 232 14.69 -16.98 -14.31
CA ASP A 232 15.95 -16.42 -14.82
C ASP A 232 15.74 -15.35 -15.90
N LEU A 233 16.83 -14.63 -16.22
CA LEU A 233 16.93 -13.66 -17.31
C LEU A 233 18.17 -13.94 -18.14
N LEU A 234 18.03 -14.00 -19.45
CA LEU A 234 19.12 -14.25 -20.37
C LEU A 234 19.49 -12.96 -21.11
N PHE A 235 20.78 -12.65 -21.08
CA PHE A 235 21.36 -11.43 -21.68
C PHE A 235 22.41 -11.78 -22.71
N GLU A 236 22.50 -10.95 -23.72
CA GLU A 236 23.58 -10.97 -24.69
C GLU A 236 24.09 -9.54 -24.91
N GLU A 237 25.37 -9.32 -24.76
CA GLU A 237 26.02 -8.00 -24.90
C GLU A 237 25.34 -6.88 -24.09
N GLY A 238 24.87 -7.19 -22.87
CA GLY A 238 24.19 -6.23 -21.99
C GLY A 238 22.75 -5.94 -22.34
N HIS A 239 22.17 -6.67 -23.29
CA HIS A 239 20.78 -6.54 -23.72
C HIS A 239 19.95 -7.77 -23.33
N LEU A 240 18.74 -7.55 -22.82
CA LEU A 240 17.78 -8.62 -22.55
C LEU A 240 17.39 -9.34 -23.85
N LYS A 241 17.35 -10.67 -23.78
CA LYS A 241 16.93 -11.55 -24.90
C LYS A 241 15.74 -12.41 -24.53
N GLU A 242 15.76 -13.03 -23.35
CA GLU A 242 14.73 -13.98 -22.93
C GLU A 242 14.46 -13.85 -21.43
N VAL A 243 13.22 -14.16 -21.05
CA VAL A 243 12.78 -14.37 -19.67
C VAL A 243 12.50 -15.86 -19.49
N GLU A 244 13.14 -16.50 -18.52
CA GLU A 244 12.87 -17.89 -18.19
C GLU A 244 11.76 -18.01 -17.15
N VAL A 245 10.84 -18.96 -17.37
CA VAL A 245 9.66 -19.20 -16.53
C VAL A 245 9.66 -20.63 -16.01
N ASN A 246 9.51 -20.80 -14.70
CA ASN A 246 9.40 -22.09 -14.01
C ASN A 246 10.56 -23.06 -14.32
N ASP A 247 11.79 -22.54 -14.56
CA ASP A 247 12.99 -23.31 -14.94
C ASP A 247 12.80 -24.18 -16.20
N GLN A 248 11.86 -23.86 -17.08
CA GLN A 248 11.48 -24.72 -18.22
C GLN A 248 11.32 -23.95 -19.53
N GLU A 249 10.62 -22.84 -19.52
CA GLU A 249 10.25 -22.10 -20.73
C GLU A 249 11.02 -20.80 -20.85
N LYS A 250 11.51 -20.53 -22.04
CA LYS A 250 12.18 -19.27 -22.38
C LYS A 250 11.27 -18.44 -23.29
N ILE A 251 10.93 -17.25 -22.84
CA ILE A 251 10.09 -16.29 -23.56
C ILE A 251 10.99 -15.22 -24.14
N PRO A 252 11.09 -15.06 -25.46
CA PRO A 252 11.82 -13.98 -26.09
C PRO A 252 11.26 -12.61 -25.66
N ALA A 253 12.12 -11.70 -25.22
CA ALA A 253 11.73 -10.38 -24.72
C ALA A 253 12.84 -9.34 -24.90
N GLU A 254 12.51 -8.17 -25.42
CA GLU A 254 13.38 -7.00 -25.48
C GLU A 254 13.07 -6.00 -24.37
N VAL A 255 11.89 -6.16 -23.75
CA VAL A 255 11.41 -5.34 -22.64
C VAL A 255 10.85 -6.24 -21.54
N CYS A 256 11.43 -6.12 -20.34
CA CYS A 256 10.95 -6.77 -19.13
C CYS A 256 10.78 -5.74 -18.01
N VAL A 257 9.57 -5.63 -17.48
CA VAL A 257 9.25 -4.78 -16.33
C VAL A 257 9.26 -5.63 -15.06
N LEU A 258 10.14 -5.28 -14.12
CA LEU A 258 10.30 -5.97 -12.84
C LEU A 258 9.38 -5.34 -11.78
N ALA A 259 8.12 -5.76 -11.73
CA ALA A 259 7.10 -5.31 -10.77
C ALA A 259 6.91 -6.33 -9.61
N LEU A 260 8.01 -6.84 -9.08
CA LEU A 260 8.14 -8.04 -8.25
C LEU A 260 7.48 -7.97 -6.86
N GLY A 261 7.20 -6.75 -6.33
CA GLY A 261 6.93 -6.57 -4.90
C GLY A 261 8.17 -6.82 -4.03
N HIS A 262 8.07 -6.50 -2.73
CA HIS A 262 9.22 -6.54 -1.82
C HIS A 262 9.55 -7.96 -1.30
N SER A 263 8.70 -8.95 -1.52
CA SER A 263 8.83 -10.30 -0.92
C SER A 263 9.45 -11.34 -1.86
N ALA A 264 9.71 -11.02 -3.13
CA ALA A 264 10.26 -11.93 -4.13
C ALA A 264 11.79 -12.14 -3.95
N ARG A 265 12.20 -12.67 -2.81
CA ARG A 265 13.60 -12.75 -2.36
C ARG A 265 14.43 -13.66 -3.23
N ASP A 266 13.88 -14.78 -3.67
CA ASP A 266 14.47 -15.69 -4.66
C ASP A 266 14.80 -14.97 -5.98
N THR A 267 13.90 -14.11 -6.42
CA THR A 267 14.11 -13.30 -7.62
C THR A 267 15.21 -12.24 -7.41
N PHE A 268 15.25 -11.57 -6.24
CA PHE A 268 16.36 -10.64 -5.94
C PHE A 268 17.71 -11.36 -5.89
N GLU A 269 17.77 -12.56 -5.36
CA GLU A 269 18.99 -13.39 -5.37
C GLU A 269 19.41 -13.74 -6.80
N MET A 270 18.47 -14.12 -7.66
CA MET A 270 18.73 -14.39 -9.08
C MET A 270 19.23 -13.13 -9.80
N LEU A 271 18.57 -11.99 -9.63
CA LEU A 271 18.97 -10.71 -10.22
C LEU A 271 20.38 -10.29 -9.79
N ASN A 272 20.72 -10.49 -8.51
CA ASN A 272 22.05 -10.21 -7.98
C ASN A 272 23.12 -11.10 -8.66
N ARG A 273 22.86 -12.41 -8.79
CA ARG A 273 23.75 -13.34 -9.50
C ARG A 273 23.92 -12.98 -10.97
N ARG A 274 22.90 -12.42 -11.60
CA ARG A 274 22.91 -11.97 -12.99
C ARG A 274 23.54 -10.59 -13.19
N GLY A 275 24.02 -9.94 -12.11
CA GLY A 275 24.71 -8.66 -12.19
C GLY A 275 23.77 -7.46 -12.43
N VAL A 276 22.48 -7.59 -12.14
CA VAL A 276 21.59 -6.43 -12.08
C VAL A 276 21.99 -5.58 -10.89
N TYR A 277 22.28 -4.30 -11.13
CA TYR A 277 22.81 -3.43 -10.09
C TYR A 277 21.76 -3.08 -9.05
N MET A 278 22.08 -3.39 -7.80
CA MET A 278 21.22 -3.17 -6.65
C MET A 278 21.99 -2.55 -5.48
N GLU A 279 21.27 -1.83 -4.63
CA GLU A 279 21.79 -1.20 -3.41
C GLU A 279 20.98 -1.63 -2.19
N PRO A 280 21.61 -1.81 -1.01
CA PRO A 280 20.88 -1.99 0.24
C PRO A 280 20.10 -0.71 0.57
N LYS A 281 18.89 -0.87 1.08
CA LYS A 281 18.00 0.26 1.36
C LYS A 281 17.54 0.21 2.82
N PRO A 282 17.57 1.35 3.56
CA PRO A 282 16.95 1.45 4.88
C PRO A 282 15.46 1.13 4.81
N PHE A 283 14.96 0.47 5.87
CA PHE A 283 13.53 0.17 6.06
C PHE A 283 13.18 0.23 7.55
N ALA A 284 12.07 -0.35 7.96
CA ALA A 284 11.70 -0.42 9.36
C ALA A 284 11.16 -1.80 9.72
N VAL A 285 11.39 -2.21 10.95
CA VAL A 285 10.89 -3.48 11.49
C VAL A 285 10.28 -3.27 12.87
N GLY A 286 9.40 -4.14 13.28
CA GLY A 286 8.81 -4.08 14.60
C GLY A 286 7.69 -5.08 14.81
N LEU A 287 6.67 -4.66 15.52
CA LEU A 287 5.56 -5.49 15.94
C LEU A 287 4.24 -4.89 15.47
N ARG A 288 3.20 -5.70 15.43
CA ARG A 288 1.81 -5.26 15.24
C ARG A 288 1.17 -5.07 16.61
N VAL A 289 0.63 -3.88 16.88
CA VAL A 289 -0.08 -3.58 18.11
C VAL A 289 -1.59 -3.59 17.88
N GLU A 290 -2.36 -4.19 18.80
CA GLU A 290 -3.82 -4.16 18.80
C GLU A 290 -4.36 -3.42 20.03
N HIS A 291 -5.41 -2.62 19.80
CA HIS A 291 -6.19 -1.93 20.80
C HIS A 291 -7.68 -2.03 20.48
N PRO A 292 -8.60 -1.93 21.45
CA PRO A 292 -10.02 -1.79 21.14
C PRO A 292 -10.29 -0.60 20.23
N GLN A 293 -11.03 -0.81 19.14
CA GLN A 293 -11.39 0.28 18.22
C GLN A 293 -12.24 1.36 18.93
N SER A 294 -13.11 0.96 19.86
CA SER A 294 -13.92 1.88 20.66
C SER A 294 -13.04 2.86 21.48
N MET A 295 -11.94 2.39 22.06
CA MET A 295 -10.97 3.24 22.76
C MET A 295 -10.40 4.31 21.83
N ILE A 296 -10.01 3.93 20.62
CA ILE A 296 -9.46 4.88 19.62
C ILE A 296 -10.54 5.88 19.16
N ASN A 297 -11.77 5.42 18.95
CA ASN A 297 -12.89 6.28 18.59
C ASN A 297 -13.18 7.30 19.72
N MET A 298 -13.25 6.85 20.97
CA MET A 298 -13.48 7.70 22.13
C MET A 298 -12.38 8.76 22.26
N ASP A 299 -11.12 8.38 22.10
CA ASP A 299 -10.02 9.35 22.20
C ASP A 299 -10.01 10.38 21.06
N LEU A 300 -10.31 9.97 19.83
CA LEU A 300 -10.24 10.86 18.67
C LEU A 300 -11.55 11.59 18.37
N TYR A 301 -12.70 10.98 18.64
CA TYR A 301 -14.02 11.51 18.30
C TYR A 301 -14.85 11.94 19.51
N GLY A 302 -14.51 11.48 20.74
CA GLY A 302 -15.27 11.72 21.95
C GLY A 302 -16.49 10.80 22.10
N GLU A 303 -16.62 9.78 21.29
CA GLU A 303 -17.67 8.78 21.28
C GLU A 303 -17.17 7.45 20.75
N GLU A 304 -17.71 6.33 21.22
CA GLU A 304 -17.23 4.99 20.83
C GLU A 304 -17.68 4.62 19.42
N GLU A 305 -18.86 5.08 19.00
CA GLU A 305 -19.44 4.82 17.69
C GLU A 305 -20.04 6.10 17.10
N ASN A 306 -19.92 6.25 15.77
CA ASN A 306 -20.56 7.34 15.04
C ASN A 306 -20.88 6.88 13.61
N GLU A 307 -22.15 6.90 13.25
CA GLU A 307 -22.65 6.43 11.95
C GLU A 307 -22.11 7.21 10.74
N PHE A 308 -21.67 8.48 10.94
CA PHE A 308 -21.21 9.35 9.85
C PHE A 308 -19.67 9.34 9.67
N LEU A 309 -18.91 8.81 10.63
CA LEU A 309 -17.45 8.96 10.65
C LEU A 309 -16.67 7.67 10.35
N GLY A 310 -17.29 6.52 10.59
CA GLY A 310 -16.62 5.23 10.54
C GLY A 310 -15.50 5.09 11.60
N ALA A 311 -14.73 4.03 11.53
CA ALA A 311 -13.69 3.72 12.48
C ALA A 311 -12.54 4.74 12.45
N ALA A 312 -12.18 5.28 13.62
CA ALA A 312 -11.13 6.27 13.77
C ALA A 312 -9.75 5.70 13.46
N SER A 313 -8.90 6.52 12.84
CA SER A 313 -7.54 6.14 12.48
C SER A 313 -6.52 7.15 13.00
N TYR A 314 -5.39 6.66 13.50
CA TYR A 314 -4.31 7.48 14.03
C TYR A 314 -3.01 7.36 13.21
N LYS A 315 -2.12 8.33 13.45
CA LYS A 315 -0.71 8.28 13.05
C LYS A 315 0.11 8.92 14.17
N VAL A 316 1.02 8.15 14.76
CA VAL A 316 1.91 8.60 15.83
C VAL A 316 3.35 8.33 15.48
N THR A 317 4.23 9.23 15.94
CA THR A 317 5.67 9.15 15.73
C THR A 317 6.40 9.63 16.98
N HIS A 318 7.56 9.05 17.24
CA HIS A 318 8.46 9.46 18.32
C HIS A 318 9.91 9.27 17.89
N THR A 319 10.82 10.12 18.36
CA THR A 319 12.26 9.93 18.21
C THR A 319 12.78 9.49 19.57
N CYS A 320 13.35 8.30 19.63
CA CYS A 320 13.84 7.68 20.86
C CYS A 320 15.16 8.30 21.32
N GLU A 321 15.51 8.10 22.60
CA GLU A 321 16.76 8.57 23.20
C GLU A 321 18.00 8.01 22.46
N ASN A 322 17.91 6.81 21.90
CA ASN A 322 18.96 6.20 21.08
C ASN A 322 19.04 6.77 19.64
N GLY A 323 18.25 7.81 19.32
CA GLY A 323 18.20 8.46 18.02
C GLY A 323 17.35 7.75 16.97
N ARG A 324 16.78 6.56 17.24
CA ARG A 324 15.92 5.86 16.30
C ARG A 324 14.52 6.46 16.24
N GLY A 325 13.96 6.51 15.06
CA GLY A 325 12.54 6.84 14.89
C GLY A 325 11.66 5.62 15.14
N VAL A 326 10.64 5.77 15.98
CA VAL A 326 9.54 4.78 16.13
C VAL A 326 8.22 5.42 15.69
N TYR A 327 7.41 4.69 14.94
CA TYR A 327 6.16 5.23 14.40
C TYR A 327 5.12 4.15 14.09
N SER A 328 3.86 4.57 14.11
CA SER A 328 2.76 3.74 13.61
C SER A 328 2.77 3.72 12.07
N PHE A 329 2.61 2.54 11.51
CA PHE A 329 2.56 2.35 10.06
C PHE A 329 1.41 1.40 9.69
N CYS A 330 0.83 1.59 8.50
CA CYS A 330 -0.27 0.76 8.00
C CYS A 330 -1.33 0.43 9.08
N MET A 331 -1.79 1.47 9.82
CA MET A 331 -2.84 1.34 10.83
C MET A 331 -4.14 0.91 10.16
N CYS A 332 -4.75 -0.16 10.65
CA CYS A 332 -5.96 -0.78 10.15
C CYS A 332 -7.10 -0.58 11.16
N PRO A 333 -7.97 0.43 10.98
CA PRO A 333 -9.14 0.61 11.83
C PRO A 333 -10.09 -0.57 11.67
N GLY A 334 -10.67 -1.06 12.77
CA GLY A 334 -11.61 -2.17 12.74
C GLY A 334 -11.11 -3.34 11.88
N GLY A 335 -9.83 -3.73 12.05
CA GLY A 335 -9.17 -4.69 11.19
C GLY A 335 -8.60 -5.90 11.93
N TYR A 336 -7.84 -6.69 11.23
CA TYR A 336 -7.25 -7.94 11.70
C TYR A 336 -5.74 -7.93 11.54
N VAL A 337 -5.02 -8.51 12.49
CA VAL A 337 -3.64 -8.95 12.27
C VAL A 337 -3.68 -10.26 11.49
N VAL A 338 -2.81 -10.40 10.49
CA VAL A 338 -2.79 -11.59 9.63
C VAL A 338 -1.42 -12.23 9.58
N ASN A 339 -1.39 -13.57 9.52
CA ASN A 339 -0.18 -14.28 9.14
C ASN A 339 0.10 -14.03 7.65
N ALA A 340 1.15 -13.27 7.37
CA ALA A 340 1.55 -12.84 6.03
C ALA A 340 2.84 -13.51 5.55
N SER A 341 3.12 -14.71 6.06
CA SER A 341 4.27 -15.52 5.67
C SER A 341 4.25 -15.88 4.19
N SER A 342 5.43 -16.00 3.59
CA SER A 342 5.59 -16.46 2.19
C SER A 342 6.77 -17.40 1.99
N GLU A 343 7.55 -17.67 3.04
CA GLU A 343 8.67 -18.63 3.01
C GLU A 343 8.47 -19.67 4.13
N PRO A 344 8.66 -20.97 3.85
CA PRO A 344 8.59 -22.02 4.88
C PRO A 344 9.58 -21.77 6.03
N GLY A 345 9.16 -22.05 7.27
CA GLY A 345 9.99 -21.86 8.45
C GLY A 345 10.24 -20.38 8.81
N ARG A 346 9.44 -19.46 8.28
CA ARG A 346 9.55 -18.02 8.53
C ARG A 346 8.16 -17.43 8.76
N LEU A 347 8.02 -16.55 9.73
CA LEU A 347 6.75 -15.94 10.06
C LEU A 347 6.84 -14.42 10.00
N ALA A 348 5.95 -13.84 9.23
CA ALA A 348 5.74 -12.40 9.19
C ALA A 348 4.25 -12.10 9.44
N VAL A 349 3.97 -10.97 10.09
CA VAL A 349 2.61 -10.46 10.27
C VAL A 349 2.38 -9.20 9.45
N ASN A 350 1.12 -8.95 9.13
CA ASN A 350 0.66 -7.69 8.55
C ASN A 350 -0.74 -7.38 9.08
N GLY A 351 -1.33 -6.29 8.66
CA GLY A 351 -2.72 -5.95 8.98
C GLY A 351 -3.57 -5.86 7.74
N MET A 352 -4.83 -6.25 7.88
CA MET A 352 -5.85 -6.08 6.84
C MET A 352 -7.16 -5.56 7.42
N SER A 353 -8.01 -5.03 6.58
CA SER A 353 -9.41 -4.71 6.90
C SER A 353 -10.33 -5.11 5.76
N TYR A 354 -11.57 -5.44 6.10
CA TYR A 354 -12.68 -5.43 5.16
C TYR A 354 -13.17 -4.00 4.91
N GLN A 355 -14.02 -3.82 3.90
CA GLN A 355 -14.57 -2.51 3.57
C GLN A 355 -15.31 -1.85 4.73
N ALA A 356 -16.04 -2.63 5.53
CA ALA A 356 -16.80 -2.17 6.67
C ALA A 356 -15.93 -1.67 7.84
N ARG A 357 -14.70 -2.20 8.02
CA ARG A 357 -13.83 -1.87 9.16
C ARG A 357 -14.52 -2.04 10.52
N ASP A 358 -15.19 -3.16 10.69
CA ASP A 358 -16.11 -3.48 11.80
C ASP A 358 -15.56 -4.51 12.79
N SER A 359 -14.29 -4.88 12.71
CA SER A 359 -13.64 -5.70 13.73
C SER A 359 -13.51 -4.93 15.05
N LYS A 360 -13.51 -5.66 16.16
CA LYS A 360 -13.43 -5.10 17.51
C LYS A 360 -12.18 -4.28 17.78
N ASN A 361 -11.06 -4.62 17.10
CA ASN A 361 -9.78 -3.98 17.32
C ASN A 361 -9.35 -3.08 16.17
N ALA A 362 -8.68 -2.00 16.53
CA ALA A 362 -7.74 -1.30 15.67
C ALA A 362 -6.38 -1.98 15.78
N ASN A 363 -5.64 -2.09 14.68
CA ASN A 363 -4.26 -2.53 14.75
C ASN A 363 -3.33 -1.65 13.90
N SER A 364 -2.06 -1.57 14.26
CA SER A 364 -1.03 -0.94 13.43
C SER A 364 0.33 -1.58 13.61
N ALA A 365 1.15 -1.54 12.58
CA ALA A 365 2.58 -1.77 12.76
C ALA A 365 3.15 -0.66 13.67
N LEU A 366 3.96 -1.06 14.62
CA LEU A 366 4.77 -0.21 15.48
C LEU A 366 6.22 -0.53 15.15
N ILE A 367 6.83 0.32 14.34
CA ILE A 367 8.08 0.00 13.64
C ILE A 367 9.18 1.01 13.93
N VAL A 368 10.40 0.49 13.95
CA VAL A 368 11.65 1.20 14.23
C VAL A 368 12.52 1.17 12.99
N THR A 369 13.09 2.32 12.63
CA THR A 369 13.99 2.43 11.48
C THR A 369 15.26 1.61 11.69
N VAL A 370 15.61 0.82 10.67
CA VAL A 370 16.87 0.09 10.53
C VAL A 370 17.57 0.50 9.24
N SER A 371 18.89 0.44 9.25
CA SER A 371 19.76 0.88 8.17
C SER A 371 20.78 -0.21 7.82
N PRO A 372 21.53 -0.07 6.73
CA PRO A 372 22.55 -1.06 6.37
C PRO A 372 23.54 -1.39 7.49
N SER A 373 23.80 -0.46 8.42
CA SER A 373 24.66 -0.73 9.59
C SER A 373 24.06 -1.72 10.60
N ASP A 374 22.77 -2.03 10.49
CA ASP A 374 22.08 -3.04 11.33
C ASP A 374 22.06 -4.42 10.64
N PHE A 375 22.45 -4.50 9.38
CA PHE A 375 22.38 -5.74 8.58
C PHE A 375 23.58 -6.63 8.85
N PRO A 376 23.47 -7.94 8.62
CA PRO A 376 24.59 -8.88 8.89
C PRO A 376 25.78 -8.70 7.94
N ASP A 377 25.57 -8.07 6.78
CA ASP A 377 26.60 -7.77 5.77
C ASP A 377 26.22 -6.54 4.94
N ASP A 378 27.22 -5.98 4.22
CA ASP A 378 27.07 -4.79 3.39
C ASP A 378 26.62 -5.09 1.96
N THR A 379 26.21 -6.33 1.67
CA THR A 379 25.72 -6.71 0.34
C THR A 379 24.35 -6.09 0.06
N PRO A 380 23.95 -5.96 -1.21
CA PRO A 380 22.59 -5.52 -1.54
C PRO A 380 21.47 -6.35 -0.90
N LEU A 381 21.77 -7.62 -0.54
CA LEU A 381 20.83 -8.56 0.06
C LEU A 381 20.89 -8.63 1.59
N GLY A 382 21.81 -7.89 2.23
CA GLY A 382 21.96 -7.89 3.69
C GLY A 382 20.68 -7.58 4.45
N GLY A 383 19.85 -6.65 3.94
CA GLY A 383 18.54 -6.36 4.50
C GLY A 383 17.55 -7.52 4.41
N ILE A 384 17.61 -8.33 3.35
CA ILE A 384 16.81 -9.57 3.21
C ILE A 384 17.26 -10.60 4.26
N ALA A 385 18.57 -10.77 4.44
CA ALA A 385 19.11 -11.67 5.44
C ALA A 385 18.68 -11.26 6.86
N PHE A 386 18.70 -9.96 7.17
CA PHE A 386 18.20 -9.40 8.43
C PHE A 386 16.71 -9.71 8.65
N GLN A 387 15.86 -9.49 7.65
CA GLN A 387 14.44 -9.82 7.74
C GLN A 387 14.21 -11.32 7.98
N ARG A 388 14.91 -12.18 7.25
CA ARG A 388 14.81 -13.64 7.35
C ARG A 388 15.21 -14.17 8.73
N ASP A 389 16.21 -13.58 9.39
CA ASP A 389 16.60 -13.98 10.73
C ASP A 389 15.48 -13.66 11.76
N LEU A 390 14.89 -12.47 11.67
CA LEU A 390 13.77 -12.09 12.54
C LEU A 390 12.54 -12.98 12.29
N GLU A 391 12.21 -13.26 11.03
CA GLU A 391 11.08 -14.12 10.65
C GLU A 391 11.28 -15.57 11.08
N ARG A 392 12.53 -16.09 11.03
CA ARG A 392 12.87 -17.41 11.55
C ARG A 392 12.66 -17.48 13.05
N LYS A 393 13.19 -16.51 13.82
CA LYS A 393 13.00 -16.42 15.26
C LYS A 393 11.52 -16.35 15.65
N ALA A 394 10.72 -15.59 14.89
CA ALA A 394 9.28 -15.51 15.12
C ALA A 394 8.58 -16.84 14.85
N TRP A 395 8.98 -17.55 13.78
CA TRP A 395 8.44 -18.87 13.46
C TRP A 395 8.79 -19.91 14.53
N GLU A 396 10.03 -19.96 14.99
CA GLU A 396 10.52 -20.86 16.03
C GLU A 396 9.79 -20.58 17.36
N LEU A 397 9.68 -19.31 17.77
CA LEU A 397 9.01 -18.91 19.01
C LEU A 397 7.51 -19.26 19.00
N GLY A 398 6.85 -19.06 17.86
CA GLY A 398 5.41 -19.30 17.68
C GLY A 398 5.06 -20.73 17.25
N GLU A 399 6.06 -21.58 16.95
CA GLU A 399 5.85 -22.91 16.35
C GLU A 399 4.97 -22.83 15.09
N GLY A 400 5.26 -21.83 14.23
CA GLY A 400 4.50 -21.55 13.01
C GLY A 400 3.21 -20.74 13.23
N ARG A 401 2.82 -20.46 14.47
CA ARG A 401 1.69 -19.58 14.85
C ARG A 401 2.19 -18.17 15.16
N ILE A 402 1.31 -17.18 15.08
CA ILE A 402 1.65 -15.79 15.42
C ILE A 402 2.00 -15.68 16.90
N PRO A 403 3.25 -15.34 17.29
CA PRO A 403 3.59 -15.10 18.68
C PRO A 403 3.01 -13.75 19.15
N VAL A 404 2.37 -13.76 20.33
CA VAL A 404 1.67 -12.62 20.93
C VAL A 404 2.16 -12.39 22.34
N GLN A 405 2.30 -11.13 22.74
CA GLN A 405 2.71 -10.72 24.09
C GLN A 405 1.92 -9.49 24.53
N LEU A 406 1.51 -9.42 25.79
CA LEU A 406 0.95 -8.21 26.38
C LEU A 406 2.04 -7.17 26.59
N PHE A 407 1.73 -5.89 26.41
CA PHE A 407 2.70 -4.82 26.56
C PHE A 407 3.32 -4.76 27.97
N GLY A 408 2.54 -5.01 29.03
CA GLY A 408 3.04 -5.08 30.39
C GLY A 408 4.12 -6.14 30.60
N ASP A 409 3.96 -7.32 29.97
CA ASP A 409 4.94 -8.41 29.99
C ASP A 409 6.13 -8.16 29.05
N PHE A 410 5.89 -7.49 27.92
CA PHE A 410 6.95 -7.04 27.02
C PHE A 410 7.95 -6.12 27.74
N ARG A 411 7.48 -5.19 28.56
CA ARG A 411 8.33 -4.32 29.39
C ARG A 411 9.17 -5.10 30.39
N LYS A 412 8.62 -6.16 30.96
CA LYS A 412 9.31 -7.05 31.92
C LYS A 412 10.17 -8.11 31.23
N ASN A 413 10.15 -8.16 29.90
CA ASN A 413 10.83 -9.18 29.08
C ASN A 413 10.49 -10.62 29.53
N GLN A 414 9.22 -10.90 29.76
CA GLN A 414 8.70 -12.20 30.18
C GLN A 414 7.56 -12.65 29.24
N ALA A 415 7.38 -13.96 29.08
CA ALA A 415 6.27 -14.49 28.29
C ALA A 415 4.93 -14.15 28.94
N SER A 416 3.93 -13.80 28.12
CA SER A 416 2.55 -13.72 28.60
C SER A 416 1.94 -15.12 28.71
N THR A 417 1.07 -15.30 29.71
CA THR A 417 0.36 -16.56 29.97
C THR A 417 -1.14 -16.46 29.75
N ASP A 418 -1.69 -15.27 29.92
CA ASP A 418 -3.12 -15.01 29.86
C ASP A 418 -3.39 -13.68 29.12
N PHE A 419 -4.57 -13.54 28.52
CA PHE A 419 -5.04 -12.27 27.96
C PHE A 419 -5.68 -11.40 29.04
N GLY A 420 -5.61 -10.06 28.83
CA GLY A 420 -6.39 -9.09 29.58
C GLY A 420 -7.78 -8.87 28.96
N GLU A 421 -8.27 -7.64 29.00
CA GLU A 421 -9.54 -7.25 28.37
C GLU A 421 -9.44 -7.24 26.83
N VAL A 422 -8.25 -6.97 26.27
CA VAL A 422 -8.03 -6.95 24.83
C VAL A 422 -7.86 -8.38 24.35
N THR A 423 -8.79 -8.82 23.49
CA THR A 423 -8.76 -10.14 22.87
C THR A 423 -8.27 -10.05 21.43
N PRO A 424 -7.42 -11.00 20.96
CA PRO A 424 -6.84 -10.92 19.63
C PRO A 424 -7.89 -10.94 18.50
N GLN A 425 -7.68 -10.09 17.50
CA GLN A 425 -8.42 -10.13 16.23
C GLN A 425 -7.45 -10.53 15.12
N MET A 426 -7.22 -11.85 14.96
CA MET A 426 -6.17 -12.37 14.09
C MET A 426 -6.68 -13.37 13.08
N LYS A 427 -6.04 -13.41 11.90
CA LYS A 427 -6.18 -14.44 10.88
C LYS A 427 -4.91 -15.30 10.86
N GLY A 428 -5.07 -16.58 11.15
CA GLY A 428 -4.00 -17.53 11.45
C GLY A 428 -3.98 -17.90 12.94
N GLY A 429 -3.38 -19.06 13.27
CA GLY A 429 -3.18 -19.49 14.66
C GLY A 429 -2.24 -18.54 15.39
N PHE A 430 -2.46 -18.32 16.68
CA PHE A 430 -1.60 -17.51 17.53
C PHE A 430 -1.27 -18.22 18.84
N VAL A 431 -0.22 -17.74 19.55
CA VAL A 431 0.23 -18.30 20.82
C VAL A 431 0.86 -17.21 21.70
N LEU A 432 0.57 -17.23 22.99
CA LEU A 432 1.20 -16.34 23.96
C LEU A 432 2.68 -16.73 24.12
N SER A 433 3.58 -15.73 24.07
CA SER A 433 5.03 -15.95 24.03
C SER A 433 5.77 -14.71 24.51
N ASN A 434 7.10 -14.74 24.54
CA ASN A 434 7.95 -13.56 24.76
C ASN A 434 8.39 -12.96 23.41
N VAL A 435 7.54 -12.15 22.77
CA VAL A 435 7.79 -11.53 21.46
C VAL A 435 9.01 -10.59 21.48
N ARG A 436 9.34 -9.98 22.65
CA ARG A 436 10.53 -9.13 22.80
C ARG A 436 11.82 -9.88 22.45
N SER A 437 11.89 -11.18 22.71
CA SER A 437 13.08 -12.00 22.44
C SER A 437 13.42 -12.15 20.95
N ILE A 438 12.48 -11.88 20.03
CA ILE A 438 12.73 -11.88 18.59
C ILE A 438 13.60 -10.71 18.17
N LEU A 439 13.43 -9.57 18.85
CA LEU A 439 13.94 -8.27 18.43
C LEU A 439 15.39 -8.04 18.86
N PRO A 440 16.21 -7.37 18.05
CA PRO A 440 17.44 -6.76 18.54
C PRO A 440 17.13 -5.82 19.72
N LYS A 441 18.00 -5.81 20.74
CA LYS A 441 17.76 -5.03 21.97
C LYS A 441 17.38 -3.57 21.68
N ALA A 442 18.12 -2.89 20.80
CA ALA A 442 17.87 -1.49 20.46
C ALA A 442 16.49 -1.27 19.82
N VAL A 443 15.96 -2.25 19.08
CA VAL A 443 14.62 -2.19 18.48
C VAL A 443 13.56 -2.42 19.55
N GLY A 444 13.74 -3.42 20.41
CA GLY A 444 12.83 -3.70 21.53
C GLY A 444 12.69 -2.52 22.50
N ASP A 445 13.82 -1.91 22.89
CA ASP A 445 13.85 -0.73 23.76
C ASP A 445 13.16 0.47 23.10
N SER A 446 13.38 0.68 21.79
CA SER A 446 12.69 1.74 21.05
C SER A 446 11.17 1.53 20.96
N ILE A 447 10.70 0.29 20.80
CA ILE A 447 9.26 -0.02 20.81
C ILE A 447 8.66 0.30 22.17
N GLU A 448 9.32 -0.09 23.27
CA GLU A 448 8.85 0.22 24.63
C GLU A 448 8.76 1.73 24.85
N GLU A 449 9.83 2.47 24.56
CA GLU A 449 9.85 3.93 24.67
C GLU A 449 8.75 4.58 23.80
N GLY A 450 8.56 4.08 22.55
CA GLY A 450 7.53 4.53 21.64
C GLY A 450 6.12 4.33 22.18
N MET A 451 5.81 3.14 22.71
CA MET A 451 4.51 2.85 23.32
C MET A 451 4.18 3.83 24.44
N LEU A 452 5.11 4.06 25.37
CA LEU A 452 4.95 5.02 26.47
C LEU A 452 4.79 6.46 25.96
N ALA A 453 5.54 6.85 24.93
CA ALA A 453 5.40 8.18 24.31
C ALA A 453 4.06 8.36 23.60
N PHE A 454 3.51 7.28 23.03
CA PHE A 454 2.23 7.31 22.34
C PHE A 454 1.05 7.32 23.31
N GLY A 455 1.18 6.71 24.50
CA GLY A 455 0.19 6.82 25.58
C GLY A 455 -0.07 8.27 26.02
N ARG A 456 0.94 9.15 25.90
CA ARG A 456 0.78 10.60 26.13
C ARG A 456 0.02 11.33 25.03
N LYS A 457 -0.12 10.74 23.83
CA LYS A 457 -0.79 11.33 22.65
C LYS A 457 -2.17 10.75 22.41
N LEU A 458 -2.35 9.47 22.73
CA LEU A 458 -3.57 8.70 22.57
C LEU A 458 -3.84 7.98 23.90
N SER A 459 -4.88 8.38 24.58
CA SER A 459 -5.21 7.84 25.92
C SER A 459 -5.39 6.33 25.86
N GLY A 460 -4.66 5.61 26.73
CA GLY A 460 -4.70 4.15 26.81
C GLY A 460 -3.88 3.41 25.74
N PHE A 461 -3.09 4.11 24.95
CA PHE A 461 -2.25 3.43 23.93
C PHE A 461 -1.19 2.54 24.59
N ASP A 462 -0.67 2.92 25.73
CA ASP A 462 0.32 2.22 26.55
C ASP A 462 -0.30 1.32 27.64
N ARG A 463 -1.58 0.93 27.48
CA ARG A 463 -2.24 0.01 28.41
C ARG A 463 -1.48 -1.32 28.48
N GLU A 464 -1.39 -1.89 29.70
CA GLU A 464 -0.58 -3.09 29.94
C GLU A 464 -1.04 -4.32 29.16
N ASP A 465 -2.34 -4.41 28.84
CA ASP A 465 -2.94 -5.50 28.08
C ASP A 465 -3.08 -5.21 26.57
N ALA A 466 -2.46 -4.15 26.03
CA ALA A 466 -2.30 -3.99 24.59
C ALA A 466 -1.53 -5.19 24.02
N LEU A 467 -2.00 -5.74 22.91
CA LEU A 467 -1.40 -6.94 22.31
C LEU A 467 -0.30 -6.55 21.32
N LEU A 468 0.88 -7.12 21.49
CA LEU A 468 2.00 -7.01 20.56
C LEU A 468 2.21 -8.36 19.88
N SER A 469 2.21 -8.39 18.57
CA SER A 469 2.41 -9.60 17.78
C SER A 469 3.52 -9.42 16.75
N GLY A 470 4.27 -10.44 16.46
CA GLY A 470 5.43 -10.33 15.61
C GLY A 470 5.62 -11.45 14.61
N ILE A 471 6.43 -11.15 13.62
CA ILE A 471 7.25 -9.95 13.39
C ILE A 471 6.71 -9.16 12.19
N GLU A 472 6.61 -7.85 12.29
CA GLU A 472 6.36 -6.97 11.14
C GLU A 472 7.71 -6.59 10.52
N SER A 473 8.18 -7.38 9.56
CA SER A 473 9.50 -7.23 8.94
C SER A 473 9.45 -6.65 7.53
N ARG A 474 8.25 -6.66 6.90
CA ARG A 474 8.09 -6.39 5.47
C ARG A 474 7.37 -5.07 5.21
N THR A 475 7.82 -3.99 5.84
CA THR A 475 7.21 -2.66 5.73
C THR A 475 7.52 -1.95 4.41
N SER A 476 8.67 -2.26 3.81
CA SER A 476 9.09 -1.83 2.47
C SER A 476 10.23 -2.70 1.96
N SER A 477 10.58 -2.55 0.68
CA SER A 477 11.72 -3.29 0.11
C SER A 477 13.02 -2.93 0.82
N PRO A 478 13.82 -3.92 1.26
CA PRO A 478 15.16 -3.70 1.81
C PRO A 478 16.22 -3.48 0.72
N VAL A 479 15.82 -3.57 -0.55
CA VAL A 479 16.68 -3.47 -1.73
C VAL A 479 16.17 -2.37 -2.64
N ARG A 480 17.09 -1.68 -3.31
CA ARG A 480 16.79 -0.83 -4.46
C ARG A 480 17.45 -1.41 -5.70
N ILE A 481 16.65 -1.73 -6.71
CA ILE A 481 17.16 -2.02 -8.06
C ILE A 481 17.35 -0.67 -8.74
N VAL A 482 18.61 -0.26 -8.97
CA VAL A 482 18.90 1.07 -9.49
C VAL A 482 18.45 1.20 -10.94
N ARG A 483 17.85 2.34 -11.27
CA ARG A 483 17.41 2.66 -12.64
C ARG A 483 17.82 4.08 -13.05
N SER A 484 18.03 4.27 -14.33
CA SER A 484 18.33 5.56 -14.96
C SER A 484 17.11 6.51 -14.93
N LYS A 485 17.29 7.71 -15.48
CA LYS A 485 16.19 8.68 -15.65
C LYS A 485 15.13 8.19 -16.64
N GLU A 486 15.53 7.35 -17.58
CA GLU A 486 14.70 6.69 -18.59
C GLU A 486 14.04 5.38 -18.05
N GLY A 487 14.25 5.07 -16.78
CA GLY A 487 13.65 3.92 -16.12
C GLY A 487 14.37 2.58 -16.32
N LEU A 488 15.50 2.55 -17.01
CA LEU A 488 16.30 1.34 -17.31
C LEU A 488 17.24 0.97 -16.16
N SER A 489 17.43 -0.31 -15.92
CA SER A 489 18.54 -0.82 -15.10
C SER A 489 19.88 -0.64 -15.83
N ASN A 490 20.95 -1.21 -15.27
CA ASN A 490 22.24 -1.36 -15.96
C ASN A 490 22.21 -2.37 -17.12
N ILE A 491 21.14 -3.13 -17.26
CA ILE A 491 20.91 -4.05 -18.39
C ILE A 491 19.82 -3.45 -19.28
N GLU A 492 20.11 -3.26 -20.56
CA GLU A 492 19.17 -2.70 -21.54
C GLU A 492 17.95 -3.62 -21.69
N GLY A 493 16.76 -3.03 -21.68
CA GLY A 493 15.48 -3.75 -21.76
C GLY A 493 14.87 -4.10 -20.41
N ILE A 494 15.57 -3.94 -19.29
CA ILE A 494 15.04 -4.20 -17.95
C ILE A 494 14.59 -2.89 -17.28
N TYR A 495 13.32 -2.84 -16.87
CA TYR A 495 12.66 -1.70 -16.23
C TYR A 495 12.27 -2.05 -14.78
N PRO A 496 13.07 -1.69 -13.77
CA PRO A 496 12.69 -1.82 -12.36
C PRO A 496 11.48 -0.96 -12.03
N CYS A 497 10.44 -1.54 -11.39
CA CYS A 497 9.15 -0.89 -11.17
C CYS A 497 8.58 -1.16 -9.78
N GLY A 498 7.97 -0.15 -9.21
CA GLY A 498 7.15 -0.25 -8.02
C GLY A 498 7.90 -0.42 -6.71
N GLU A 499 7.24 -1.07 -5.75
CA GLU A 499 7.73 -1.21 -4.37
C GLU A 499 8.93 -2.16 -4.27
N GLY A 500 8.91 -3.28 -4.97
CA GLY A 500 10.02 -4.24 -4.97
C GLY A 500 11.32 -3.62 -5.47
N ALA A 501 11.24 -2.79 -6.49
CA ALA A 501 12.40 -2.05 -7.00
C ALA A 501 12.82 -0.86 -6.10
N GLY A 502 12.09 -0.56 -5.02
CA GLY A 502 12.45 0.48 -4.05
C GLY A 502 11.96 1.89 -4.41
N TYR A 503 10.98 2.04 -5.32
CA TYR A 503 10.48 3.34 -5.81
C TYR A 503 9.06 3.69 -5.32
N ALA A 504 8.40 2.79 -4.63
CA ALA A 504 7.06 3.00 -4.08
C ALA A 504 6.95 2.37 -2.68
N GLY A 505 5.85 2.65 -1.97
CA GLY A 505 5.61 2.12 -0.63
C GLY A 505 4.11 2.01 -0.34
N GLY A 506 3.30 1.56 -1.31
CA GLY A 506 1.86 1.35 -1.15
C GLY A 506 1.14 1.28 -2.49
N ILE A 507 -0.14 0.92 -2.48
CA ILE A 507 -0.95 0.62 -3.66
C ILE A 507 -0.88 1.74 -4.70
N THR A 508 -1.27 2.95 -4.33
CA THR A 508 -1.35 4.09 -5.26
C THR A 508 0.02 4.50 -5.78
N SER A 509 1.05 4.59 -4.93
CA SER A 509 2.40 4.95 -5.37
C SER A 509 3.01 3.90 -6.29
N ALA A 510 2.75 2.61 -6.04
CA ALA A 510 3.19 1.53 -6.93
C ALA A 510 2.48 1.58 -8.29
N ALA A 511 1.17 1.81 -8.30
CA ALA A 511 0.38 2.01 -9.52
C ALA A 511 0.87 3.24 -10.34
N MET A 512 1.15 4.37 -9.67
CA MET A 512 1.72 5.56 -10.31
C MET A 512 3.08 5.29 -10.94
N ASP A 513 3.93 4.51 -10.27
CA ASP A 513 5.23 4.13 -10.81
C ASP A 513 5.08 3.17 -12.00
N GLY A 514 4.08 2.26 -11.97
CA GLY A 514 3.71 1.43 -13.12
C GLY A 514 3.30 2.25 -14.33
N ILE A 515 2.46 3.28 -14.14
CA ILE A 515 2.12 4.23 -15.21
C ILE A 515 3.38 4.92 -15.76
N LYS A 516 4.27 5.38 -14.87
CA LYS A 516 5.51 6.06 -15.25
C LYS A 516 6.44 5.15 -16.08
N VAL A 517 6.56 3.88 -15.72
CA VAL A 517 7.35 2.91 -16.49
C VAL A 517 6.71 2.65 -17.86
N ALA A 518 5.38 2.54 -17.92
CA ALA A 518 4.68 2.44 -19.20
C ALA A 518 4.91 3.67 -20.09
N GLU A 519 4.99 4.89 -19.52
CA GLU A 519 5.34 6.11 -20.26
C GLU A 519 6.74 6.00 -20.85
N PHE A 520 7.77 5.58 -20.10
CA PHE A 520 9.14 5.40 -20.60
C PHE A 520 9.20 4.40 -21.77
N ILE A 521 8.50 3.28 -21.64
CA ILE A 521 8.43 2.29 -22.72
C ILE A 521 7.75 2.87 -23.95
N CYS A 522 6.62 3.57 -23.76
CA CYS A 522 5.88 4.21 -24.86
C CYS A 522 6.71 5.29 -25.57
N GLU A 523 7.43 6.15 -24.84
CA GLU A 523 8.26 7.21 -25.42
C GLU A 523 9.40 6.66 -26.29
N LYS A 524 9.91 5.46 -25.98
CA LYS A 524 10.99 4.81 -26.72
C LYS A 524 10.50 3.99 -27.91
N PHE A 525 9.48 3.19 -27.69
CA PHE A 525 9.09 2.15 -28.65
C PHE A 525 7.81 2.53 -29.42
N ARG A 526 7.70 1.98 -30.62
CA ARG A 526 6.48 1.98 -31.43
C ARG A 526 5.61 0.80 -31.02
N ASN A 527 4.29 1.01 -30.90
CA ASN A 527 3.31 -0.06 -30.67
C ASN A 527 3.19 -1.00 -31.89
N PHE A 528 2.49 -2.13 -31.70
CA PHE A 528 2.27 -3.14 -32.74
C PHE A 528 1.21 -2.73 -33.75
#